data_84ed0455f03d9317aeee9c05f0547dc2
#
_entry.id   84ed0455f03d9317aeee9c05f0547dc2
#
_cell.length_a   1.000
_cell.length_b   1.000
_cell.length_c   1.000
_cell.angle_alpha   90.00
_cell.angle_beta   90.00
_cell.angle_gamma   90.00
#
_symmetry.space_group_name_H-M   'P 1'
#
loop_
_entity.id
_entity.type
_entity.pdbx_description
1 polymer ?
#
loop_
_entity_poly.entity_id
_entity_poly.type
_entity_poly.pdbx_seq_one_letter_code
_entity_poly.pdbx_strand_id
1 'polypeptide(L)'
;MSDLQALEGLTAKAVFTGVHARSVRGERVTLAVVELDPGALVPEHRHEPEQLGVLIEGSLDFRVGEERRMLGPGDTWRIVRDTPHEVRAGAEGAILVEAFSPAREDWAELEDAPPRPLRWPR
;
A
#
# COMPACT_ATOMS: atom_id res chain seq x y z
N MET A 1 -3.35 22.28 11.13
CA MET A 1 -2.81 21.13 10.41
C MET A 1 -1.76 21.60 9.40
N SER A 2 -0.64 20.92 9.36
CA SER A 2 0.42 21.28 8.41
C SER A 2 0.25 20.50 7.11
N ASP A 3 0.48 21.16 5.98
CA ASP A 3 0.52 20.50 4.68
C ASP A 3 1.89 19.86 4.40
N LEU A 4 2.86 20.09 5.27
CA LEU A 4 4.19 19.52 5.16
C LEU A 4 4.46 18.66 6.39
N GLN A 5 4.69 17.37 6.18
CA GLN A 5 4.88 16.43 7.28
C GLN A 5 5.98 15.42 6.94
N ALA A 6 6.72 15.02 7.97
CA ALA A 6 7.65 13.91 7.82
C ALA A 6 6.86 12.59 7.77
N LEU A 7 7.30 11.67 6.95
CA LEU A 7 6.66 10.37 6.82
C LEU A 7 6.57 9.65 8.18
N GLU A 8 7.63 9.71 8.98
CA GLU A 8 7.65 9.06 10.29
C GLU A 8 6.66 9.67 11.28
N GLY A 9 6.21 10.91 11.04
CA GLY A 9 5.19 11.55 11.86
C GLY A 9 3.77 11.12 11.53
N LEU A 10 3.57 10.41 10.43
CA LEU A 10 2.25 9.92 10.04
C LEU A 10 1.98 8.61 10.77
N THR A 11 0.77 8.48 11.30
CA THR A 11 0.37 7.25 11.99
C THR A 11 0.16 6.13 10.99
N ALA A 12 0.83 5.00 11.19
CA ALA A 12 0.61 3.84 10.35
C ALA A 12 -0.72 3.18 10.70
N LYS A 13 -1.49 2.83 9.68
CA LYS A 13 -2.76 2.12 9.82
C LYS A 13 -2.58 0.66 9.47
N ALA A 14 -3.26 -0.22 10.20
CA ALA A 14 -3.29 -1.65 9.91
C ALA A 14 -4.35 -1.90 8.84
N VAL A 15 -3.91 -2.07 7.59
CA VAL A 15 -4.83 -2.30 6.47
C VAL A 15 -5.28 -3.76 6.43
N PHE A 16 -4.32 -4.67 6.59
CA PHE A 16 -4.53 -6.11 6.77
C PHE A 16 -3.46 -6.60 7.76
N THR A 17 -3.56 -7.85 8.19
CA THR A 17 -2.53 -8.43 9.05
C THR A 17 -1.17 -8.36 8.35
N GLY A 18 -0.19 -7.71 8.98
CA GLY A 18 1.15 -7.56 8.43
C GLY A 18 1.26 -6.51 7.31
N VAL A 19 0.22 -5.71 7.09
CA VAL A 19 0.21 -4.67 6.05
C VAL A 19 -0.06 -3.33 6.72
N HIS A 20 0.92 -2.45 6.68
CA HIS A 20 0.88 -1.16 7.38
C HIS A 20 1.03 -0.02 6.39
N ALA A 21 0.15 0.96 6.46
CA ALA A 21 0.16 2.09 5.53
C ALA A 21 0.24 3.42 6.28
N ARG A 22 1.16 4.27 5.83
CA ARG A 22 1.19 5.68 6.21
C ARG A 22 0.73 6.46 4.99
N SER A 23 -0.22 7.36 5.18
CA SER A 23 -0.82 8.03 4.02
C SER A 23 -0.99 9.52 4.22
N VAL A 24 -0.99 10.22 3.09
CA VAL A 24 -1.36 11.63 2.99
C VAL A 24 -2.60 11.66 2.12
N ARG A 25 -3.68 12.22 2.65
CA ARG A 25 -4.93 12.31 1.92
C ARG A 25 -5.17 13.73 1.45
N GLY A 26 -5.26 13.91 0.12
CA GLY A 26 -5.70 15.15 -0.49
C GLY A 26 -7.21 15.15 -0.69
N GLU A 27 -7.71 16.08 -1.49
CA GLU A 27 -9.14 16.16 -1.79
C GLU A 27 -9.58 15.02 -2.71
N ARG A 28 -8.74 14.63 -3.65
CA ARG A 28 -9.10 13.65 -4.70
C ARG A 28 -8.18 12.44 -4.76
N VAL A 29 -7.12 12.44 -3.99
CA VAL A 29 -6.11 11.39 -4.06
C VAL A 29 -5.56 11.10 -2.68
N THR A 30 -5.24 9.83 -2.44
CA THR A 30 -4.48 9.39 -1.28
C THR A 30 -3.16 8.84 -1.76
N LEU A 31 -2.06 9.32 -1.19
CA LEU A 31 -0.72 8.78 -1.43
C LEU A 31 -0.32 7.97 -0.20
N ALA A 32 0.14 6.76 -0.40
CA ALA A 32 0.48 5.87 0.70
C ALA A 32 1.85 5.24 0.53
N VAL A 33 2.58 5.14 1.63
CA VAL A 33 3.77 4.28 1.72
C VAL A 33 3.34 3.07 2.54
N VAL A 34 3.44 1.90 1.94
CA VAL A 34 2.94 0.66 2.52
C VAL A 34 4.09 -0.30 2.76
N GLU A 35 4.12 -0.87 3.97
CA GLU A 35 5.09 -1.91 4.32
C GLU A 35 4.34 -3.21 4.53
N LEU A 36 4.81 -4.27 3.88
CA LEU A 36 4.29 -5.62 4.06
C LEU A 36 5.34 -6.45 4.77
N ASP A 37 4.93 -7.11 5.84
CA ASP A 37 5.80 -8.07 6.52
C ASP A 37 6.08 -9.28 5.62
N PRO A 38 7.15 -10.03 5.87
CA PRO A 38 7.43 -11.25 5.09
C PRO A 38 6.20 -12.15 5.03
N GLY A 39 5.82 -12.55 3.81
CA GLY A 39 4.70 -13.43 3.57
C GLY A 39 3.31 -12.83 3.79
N ALA A 40 3.21 -11.55 4.13
CA ALA A 40 1.91 -10.92 4.37
C ALA A 40 1.04 -10.98 3.13
N LEU A 41 -0.25 -11.25 3.35
CA LEU A 41 -1.23 -11.37 2.27
C LEU A 41 -2.20 -10.20 2.31
N VAL A 42 -2.34 -9.55 1.15
CA VAL A 42 -3.48 -8.67 0.87
C VAL A 42 -4.46 -9.57 0.11
N PRO A 43 -5.54 -10.05 0.77
CA PRO A 43 -6.43 -11.03 0.13
C PRO A 43 -7.19 -10.39 -1.03
N GLU A 44 -7.68 -11.22 -1.92
CA GLU A 44 -8.42 -10.74 -3.08
C GLU A 44 -9.55 -9.81 -2.64
N HIS A 45 -9.58 -8.64 -3.23
CA HIS A 45 -10.62 -7.64 -2.99
C HIS A 45 -10.71 -6.71 -4.19
N ARG A 46 -11.74 -5.88 -4.18
CA ARG A 46 -11.93 -4.82 -5.18
C ARG A 46 -12.44 -3.58 -4.47
N HIS A 47 -12.22 -2.43 -5.05
CA HIS A 47 -12.70 -1.17 -4.52
C HIS A 47 -12.89 -0.15 -5.64
N GLU A 48 -13.68 0.90 -5.35
CA GLU A 48 -13.95 1.94 -6.33
C GLU A 48 -12.70 2.74 -6.69
N PRO A 49 -11.88 3.22 -5.74
CA PRO A 49 -10.69 3.97 -6.12
C PRO A 49 -9.79 3.15 -7.03
N GLU A 50 -9.34 3.77 -8.13
CA GLU A 50 -8.26 3.17 -8.89
C GLU A 50 -6.97 3.29 -8.10
N GLN A 51 -6.02 2.43 -8.41
CA GLN A 51 -4.79 2.30 -7.63
C GLN A 51 -3.61 2.18 -8.57
N LEU A 52 -2.61 3.03 -8.36
CA LEU A 52 -1.34 2.97 -9.09
C LEU A 52 -0.23 2.79 -8.07
N GLY A 53 0.79 2.05 -8.41
CA GLY A 53 1.88 1.86 -7.46
C GLY A 53 3.19 1.49 -8.08
N VAL A 54 4.23 1.53 -7.25
CA VAL A 54 5.59 1.12 -7.60
C VAL A 54 6.21 0.40 -6.42
N LEU A 55 6.88 -0.71 -6.69
CA LEU A 55 7.61 -1.46 -5.67
C LEU A 55 8.97 -0.81 -5.46
N ILE A 56 9.28 -0.49 -4.19
CA ILE A 56 10.54 0.15 -3.81
C ILE A 56 11.56 -0.90 -3.37
N GLU A 57 11.17 -1.81 -2.47
CA GLU A 57 12.05 -2.86 -1.95
C GLU A 57 11.26 -4.15 -1.76
N GLY A 58 11.97 -5.27 -1.86
CA GLY A 58 11.38 -6.58 -1.63
C GLY A 58 10.81 -7.20 -2.88
N SER A 59 9.81 -8.06 -2.70
CA SER A 59 9.17 -8.75 -3.81
C SER A 59 7.68 -8.96 -3.53
N LEU A 60 6.89 -9.01 -4.60
CA LEU A 60 5.46 -9.21 -4.52
C LEU A 60 5.02 -10.25 -5.54
N ASP A 61 4.17 -11.19 -5.12
CA ASP A 61 3.41 -12.03 -6.02
C ASP A 61 2.09 -11.30 -6.24
N PHE A 62 1.90 -10.73 -7.41
CA PHE A 62 0.84 -9.76 -7.67
C PHE A 62 -0.11 -10.25 -8.75
N ARG A 63 -1.40 -10.22 -8.46
CA ARG A 63 -2.43 -10.57 -9.43
C ARG A 63 -3.44 -9.42 -9.56
N VAL A 64 -3.68 -8.99 -10.79
CA VAL A 64 -4.69 -7.98 -11.14
C VAL A 64 -5.59 -8.60 -12.19
N GLY A 65 -6.86 -8.82 -11.86
CA GLY A 65 -7.75 -9.57 -12.74
C GLY A 65 -7.19 -10.97 -12.95
N GLU A 66 -6.89 -11.30 -14.21
CA GLU A 66 -6.31 -12.61 -14.55
C GLU A 66 -4.80 -12.56 -14.73
N GLU A 67 -4.22 -11.37 -14.75
CA GLU A 67 -2.77 -11.22 -14.91
C GLU A 67 -2.07 -11.43 -13.58
N ARG A 68 -1.07 -12.31 -13.56
CA ARG A 68 -0.27 -12.58 -12.36
C ARG A 68 1.20 -12.52 -12.71
N ARG A 69 1.97 -11.86 -11.86
CA ARG A 69 3.40 -11.72 -12.07
C ARG A 69 4.13 -11.55 -10.74
N MET A 70 5.35 -12.08 -10.67
CA MET A 70 6.27 -11.77 -9.58
C MET A 70 6.92 -10.43 -9.88
N LEU A 71 6.83 -9.49 -8.93
CA LEU A 71 7.39 -8.15 -9.08
C LEU A 71 8.62 -7.97 -8.21
N GLY A 72 9.58 -7.20 -8.74
CA GLY A 72 10.76 -6.74 -8.02
C GLY A 72 10.84 -5.22 -8.01
N PRO A 73 11.84 -4.63 -7.33
CA PRO A 73 11.98 -3.18 -7.24
C PRO A 73 11.96 -2.50 -8.60
N GLY A 74 11.20 -1.42 -8.71
CA GLY A 74 11.00 -0.68 -9.95
C GLY A 74 9.82 -1.14 -10.78
N ASP A 75 9.21 -2.29 -10.46
CA ASP A 75 8.01 -2.72 -11.16
C ASP A 75 6.79 -1.94 -10.65
N THR A 76 5.82 -1.76 -11.55
CA THR A 76 4.64 -0.93 -11.29
C THR A 76 3.37 -1.71 -11.52
N TRP A 77 2.26 -1.18 -10.99
CA TRP A 77 0.92 -1.73 -11.26
C TRP A 77 -0.08 -0.62 -11.47
N ARG A 78 -1.12 -0.98 -12.20
CA ARG A 78 -2.28 -0.15 -12.46
C ARG A 78 -3.49 -1.02 -12.23
N ILE A 79 -4.31 -0.62 -11.28
CA ILE A 79 -5.54 -1.34 -10.94
C ILE A 79 -6.69 -0.38 -11.17
N VAL A 80 -7.44 -0.59 -12.26
CA VAL A 80 -8.59 0.26 -12.55
C VAL A 80 -9.73 -0.06 -11.57
N ARG A 81 -10.66 0.86 -11.47
CA ARG A 81 -11.80 0.76 -10.55
C ARG A 81 -12.45 -0.63 -10.61
N ASP A 82 -12.72 -1.17 -9.42
CA ASP A 82 -13.43 -2.44 -9.23
C ASP A 82 -12.78 -3.69 -9.84
N THR A 83 -11.50 -3.65 -10.15
CA THR A 83 -10.79 -4.82 -10.64
C THR A 83 -10.30 -5.66 -9.45
N PRO A 84 -10.66 -6.96 -9.39
CA PRO A 84 -10.17 -7.82 -8.33
C PRO A 84 -8.65 -7.94 -8.35
N HIS A 85 -8.02 -7.88 -7.18
CA HIS A 85 -6.57 -8.04 -7.09
C HIS A 85 -6.18 -8.65 -5.76
N GLU A 86 -5.02 -9.29 -5.76
CA GLU A 86 -4.46 -9.97 -4.61
C GLU A 86 -2.94 -9.85 -4.64
N VAL A 87 -2.33 -9.67 -3.48
CA VAL A 87 -0.89 -9.47 -3.38
C VAL A 87 -0.35 -10.26 -2.19
N ARG A 88 0.76 -10.95 -2.40
CA ARG A 88 1.50 -11.59 -1.31
C ARG A 88 2.95 -11.13 -1.32
N ALA A 89 3.43 -10.68 -0.18
CA ALA A 89 4.83 -10.29 -0.04
C ALA A 89 5.72 -11.54 -0.02
N GLY A 90 6.92 -11.39 -0.55
CA GLY A 90 7.93 -12.45 -0.52
C GLY A 90 8.59 -12.59 0.85
N ALA A 91 9.65 -13.40 0.90
CA ALA A 91 10.32 -13.76 2.15
C ALA A 91 10.96 -12.58 2.88
N GLU A 92 11.26 -11.50 2.19
CA GLU A 92 11.89 -10.31 2.79
C GLU A 92 10.89 -9.19 3.05
N GLY A 93 9.61 -9.44 2.78
CA GLY A 93 8.60 -8.40 2.85
C GLY A 93 8.67 -7.47 1.66
N ALA A 94 8.04 -6.31 1.77
CA ALA A 94 8.03 -5.33 0.69
C ALA A 94 7.75 -3.94 1.21
N ILE A 95 8.24 -2.95 0.49
CA ILE A 95 7.92 -1.53 0.70
C ILE A 95 7.49 -0.99 -0.64
N LEU A 96 6.33 -0.36 -0.68
CA LEU A 96 5.78 0.18 -1.91
C LEU A 96 5.16 1.55 -1.68
N VAL A 97 5.00 2.27 -2.77
CA VAL A 97 4.33 3.57 -2.79
C VAL A 97 3.13 3.45 -3.72
N GLU A 98 1.97 3.88 -3.24
CA GLU A 98 0.72 3.76 -3.98
C GLU A 98 -0.05 5.07 -3.96
N ALA A 99 -0.85 5.29 -5.00
CA ALA A 99 -1.80 6.39 -5.07
C ALA A 99 -3.18 5.83 -5.39
N PHE A 100 -4.20 6.38 -4.73
CA PHE A 100 -5.60 6.00 -4.93
C PHE A 100 -6.42 7.22 -5.30
N SER A 101 -7.32 7.08 -6.26
CA SER A 101 -8.26 8.13 -6.63
C SER A 101 -9.62 7.51 -6.97
N PRO A 102 -10.74 7.99 -6.39
CA PRO A 102 -10.83 9.03 -5.36
C PRO A 102 -10.11 8.65 -4.06
N ALA A 103 -9.96 9.62 -3.17
CA ALA A 103 -9.23 9.43 -1.92
C ALA A 103 -9.83 8.32 -1.06
N ARG A 104 -8.96 7.64 -0.30
CA ARG A 104 -9.36 6.54 0.60
C ARG A 104 -9.85 7.10 1.93
N GLU A 105 -11.07 7.60 1.96
CA GLU A 105 -11.68 8.10 3.18
C GLU A 105 -11.92 6.99 4.21
N ASP A 106 -12.15 5.78 3.74
CA ASP A 106 -12.37 4.60 4.57
C ASP A 106 -11.16 4.27 5.44
N TRP A 107 -9.95 4.66 5.02
CA TRP A 107 -8.74 4.40 5.80
C TRP A 107 -8.65 5.18 7.11
N ALA A 108 -9.39 6.28 7.22
CA ALA A 108 -9.44 7.03 8.47
C ALA A 108 -10.01 6.21 9.63
N GLU A 109 -10.81 5.20 9.33
CA GLU A 109 -11.47 4.35 10.31
C GLU A 109 -10.68 3.08 10.64
N LEU A 110 -9.56 2.84 9.97
CA LEU A 110 -8.72 1.69 10.27
C LEU A 110 -8.05 1.87 11.63
N GLU A 111 -7.74 0.75 12.27
CA GLU A 111 -6.99 0.76 13.51
C GLU A 111 -5.55 1.21 13.27
N ASP A 112 -4.97 1.89 14.26
CA ASP A 112 -3.56 2.23 14.20
C ASP A 112 -2.75 0.96 14.33
N ALA A 113 -1.71 0.84 13.51
CA ALA A 113 -0.74 -0.23 13.64
C ALA A 113 0.16 0.04 14.85
N PRO A 114 0.71 -1.02 15.49
CA PRO A 114 1.70 -0.80 16.55
C PRO A 114 2.85 0.05 16.06
N PRO A 115 3.38 0.96 16.89
CA PRO A 115 4.51 1.80 16.51
C PRO A 115 5.69 0.96 16.04
N ARG A 116 6.32 1.40 14.95
CA ARG A 116 7.50 0.72 14.39
C ARG A 116 8.37 1.73 13.64
N PRO A 117 9.69 1.49 13.59
CA PRO A 117 10.58 2.36 12.84
C PRO A 117 10.26 2.30 11.34
N LEU A 118 10.50 3.42 10.66
CA LEU A 118 10.45 3.43 9.20
C LEU A 118 11.56 2.55 8.63
N ARG A 119 11.25 1.81 7.58
CA ARG A 119 12.22 1.05 6.82
C ARG A 119 12.67 1.78 5.56
N TRP A 120 11.90 2.77 5.12
CA TRP A 120 12.17 3.58 3.93
C TRP A 120 11.73 5.01 4.18
N PRO A 121 12.45 6.05 3.68
CA PRO A 121 13.71 5.94 2.94
C PRO A 121 14.87 5.53 3.85
N ARG A 122 15.92 4.97 3.24
CA ARG A 122 17.12 4.54 3.95
C ARG A 122 18.21 5.58 3.87
#